data_02ae913657b86fa4c13cfadc57ffb4ef
#
_entry.id   02ae913657b86fa4c13cfadc57ffb4ef
#
_cell.length_a   1.000
_cell.length_b   1.000
_cell.length_c   1.000
_cell.angle_alpha   90.00
_cell.angle_beta   90.00
_cell.angle_gamma   90.00
#
_symmetry.space_group_name_H-M   'P 1'
#
loop_
_entity.id
_entity.type
_entity.pdbx_description
1 polymer ?
#
loop_
_entity_poly.entity_id
_entity_poly.type
_entity_poly.pdbx_seq_one_letter_code
_entity_poly.pdbx_strand_id
1 'polypeptide(L)'
;MCIRDRNSGNYTGDVWLTISKEGQASAWYGAHGASGTLNGNTFLRFTDAATGGSTVFGAVNAAGVTGNVYLEFSAENASFGTFTSSNSSSVVGSYATDIQGNVDIVVNSGTFNHQIMGGIFANARTGTTTIGGNTHVYINGGSVTGNVMGGGLTGSISGGANVTVTGGVISGSVYGAGQGGSILAGSSVCLTGGLVKGDIYAGGKAGSIQGDTSVTITGNTATLYNGSSWGSISGGGSGGTVEGNSTVRIQNLSSGTTAYGFDKYAGNISGGTNVSGDRSLVLDHVTVDSLLASLSDFTHISAVNQTRTSLDSLGGALTVTIEAGSSLILNGTSDLTTLILGEHASLTLQGLTADAVIVDITGTTNYTLSLTEIPASLDNIKFLNDGVLYDAAMSMDLQANSAMLFAQVPEPGSAALALAGLAPLLWRRRRKMSH
;
A
#
# COMPACT_ATOMS: atom_id res chain seq x y z
N MET A 1 0.06 38.13 10.17
CA MET A 1 1.08 39.04 9.59
C MET A 1 1.54 38.38 8.32
N CYS A 2 1.17 38.94 7.19
CA CYS A 2 1.59 38.42 5.89
C CYS A 2 2.93 39.13 5.59
N ILE A 3 4.00 38.39 5.30
CA ILE A 3 5.17 39.01 4.66
C ILE A 3 4.73 39.32 3.23
N ARG A 4 4.15 40.49 3.07
CA ARG A 4 3.70 41.01 1.78
C ARG A 4 4.86 41.76 1.18
N ASP A 5 5.73 41.08 0.44
CA ASP A 5 6.64 41.83 -0.41
C ASP A 5 5.83 42.33 -1.64
N ARG A 6 5.67 43.64 -1.70
CA ARG A 6 5.05 44.30 -2.85
C ARG A 6 6.03 44.58 -3.98
N ASN A 7 7.28 44.16 -3.82
CA ASN A 7 8.32 44.38 -4.81
C ASN A 7 8.36 43.20 -5.80
N SER A 8 8.36 43.52 -7.07
CA SER A 8 8.53 42.62 -8.21
C SER A 8 9.94 42.03 -8.35
N GLY A 9 10.71 41.93 -7.25
CA GLY A 9 12.09 41.46 -7.22
C GLY A 9 12.24 40.06 -6.62
N ASN A 10 13.33 39.37 -7.01
CA ASN A 10 13.72 38.10 -6.40
C ASN A 10 14.19 38.33 -4.98
N TYR A 11 13.80 37.45 -4.07
CA TYR A 11 14.28 37.39 -2.71
C TYR A 11 15.23 36.20 -2.56
N THR A 12 16.36 36.41 -1.85
CA THR A 12 17.32 35.34 -1.55
C THR A 12 17.42 35.14 -0.05
N GLY A 13 17.18 33.93 0.41
CA GLY A 13 17.20 33.52 1.82
C GLY A 13 15.91 32.82 2.24
N ASP A 14 15.95 32.21 3.40
CA ASP A 14 14.80 31.47 3.93
C ASP A 14 13.75 32.42 4.54
N VAL A 15 12.49 32.04 4.41
CA VAL A 15 11.33 32.74 5.01
C VAL A 15 10.84 31.90 6.19
N TRP A 16 10.88 32.52 7.39
CA TRP A 16 10.39 31.92 8.63
C TRP A 16 9.20 32.72 9.19
N LEU A 17 8.06 32.03 9.38
CA LEU A 17 6.89 32.63 10.02
C LEU A 17 6.37 31.67 11.10
N THR A 18 6.40 32.12 12.36
CA THR A 18 5.82 31.38 13.49
C THR A 18 4.65 32.17 14.06
N ILE A 19 3.48 31.54 14.14
CA ILE A 19 2.28 32.06 14.76
C ILE A 19 2.20 31.44 16.16
N SER A 20 2.51 32.24 17.18
CA SER A 20 2.61 31.82 18.59
C SER A 20 1.59 32.46 19.51
N LYS A 21 0.55 33.09 18.97
CA LYS A 21 -0.55 33.68 19.72
C LYS A 21 -1.85 33.56 18.92
N GLU A 22 -2.98 33.74 19.59
CA GLU A 22 -4.27 33.82 18.92
C GLU A 22 -4.22 34.87 17.81
N GLY A 23 -4.43 34.42 16.58
CA GLY A 23 -4.43 35.23 15.38
C GLY A 23 -5.62 34.87 14.50
N GLN A 24 -6.30 35.89 13.99
CA GLN A 24 -7.30 35.71 12.94
C GLN A 24 -6.77 36.27 11.64
N ALA A 25 -6.80 35.47 10.58
CA ALA A 25 -6.50 35.94 9.24
C ALA A 25 -7.44 35.30 8.24
N SER A 26 -7.74 36.03 7.16
CA SER A 26 -8.52 35.49 6.04
C SER A 26 -7.74 34.39 5.29
N ALA A 27 -6.43 34.46 5.26
CA ALA A 27 -5.52 33.40 4.75
C ALA A 27 -4.11 33.55 5.31
N TRP A 28 -3.38 32.45 5.35
CA TRP A 28 -1.99 32.40 5.75
C TRP A 28 -1.11 31.94 4.58
N TYR A 29 0.00 32.62 4.36
CA TYR A 29 0.90 32.34 3.25
C TYR A 29 2.34 32.16 3.77
N GLY A 30 2.99 31.08 3.39
CA GLY A 30 4.43 30.90 3.62
C GLY A 30 5.26 31.79 2.68
N ALA A 31 5.07 31.65 1.37
CA ALA A 31 5.60 32.56 0.36
C ALA A 31 4.46 33.18 -0.46
N HIS A 32 4.49 34.48 -0.62
CA HIS A 32 3.53 35.22 -1.44
C HIS A 32 4.23 36.35 -2.20
N GLY A 33 4.14 36.32 -3.54
CA GLY A 33 4.71 37.37 -4.37
C GLY A 33 3.97 37.48 -5.71
N ALA A 34 3.80 38.71 -6.22
CA ALA A 34 3.07 38.93 -7.47
C ALA A 34 3.89 38.58 -8.74
N SER A 35 5.22 38.52 -8.67
CA SER A 35 6.08 38.27 -9.83
C SER A 35 7.53 37.89 -9.51
N GLY A 36 7.94 37.81 -8.23
CA GLY A 36 9.32 37.48 -7.83
C GLY A 36 9.50 36.01 -7.47
N THR A 37 10.73 35.51 -7.59
CA THR A 37 11.15 34.16 -7.15
C THR A 37 11.73 34.24 -5.74
N LEU A 38 11.36 33.30 -4.86
CA LEU A 38 12.02 33.04 -3.59
C LEU A 38 13.17 32.05 -3.81
N ASN A 39 14.41 32.51 -3.69
CA ASN A 39 15.61 31.67 -3.71
C ASN A 39 15.95 31.23 -2.29
N GLY A 40 15.21 30.27 -1.75
CA GLY A 40 15.32 29.77 -0.41
C GLY A 40 14.13 28.91 -0.02
N ASN A 41 14.06 28.55 1.25
CA ASN A 41 12.99 27.72 1.81
C ASN A 41 11.89 28.57 2.46
N THR A 42 10.73 27.98 2.65
CA THR A 42 9.61 28.57 3.39
C THR A 42 9.24 27.70 4.57
N PHE A 43 9.15 28.29 5.76
CA PHE A 43 8.77 27.65 7.00
C PHE A 43 7.60 28.40 7.65
N LEU A 44 6.45 27.76 7.74
CA LEU A 44 5.28 28.32 8.40
C LEU A 44 4.84 27.38 9.52
N ARG A 45 4.87 27.87 10.77
CA ARG A 45 4.55 27.11 11.97
C ARG A 45 3.43 27.75 12.77
N PHE A 46 2.51 26.94 13.25
CA PHE A 46 1.43 27.30 14.16
C PHE A 46 1.65 26.58 15.48
N THR A 47 1.96 27.34 16.54
CA THR A 47 2.31 26.78 17.87
C THR A 47 1.33 27.17 18.98
N ASP A 48 0.32 27.99 18.65
CA ASP A 48 -0.72 28.43 19.59
C ASP A 48 -2.06 28.56 18.85
N ALA A 49 -3.14 28.82 19.60
CA ALA A 49 -4.50 28.89 19.06
C ALA A 49 -4.62 29.96 17.95
N ALA A 50 -4.45 29.52 16.71
CA ALA A 50 -4.70 30.34 15.53
C ALA A 50 -6.09 30.01 14.99
N THR A 51 -7.03 30.95 15.07
CA THR A 51 -8.32 30.83 14.41
C THR A 51 -8.23 31.54 13.05
N GLY A 52 -8.17 30.76 11.98
CA GLY A 52 -8.13 31.29 10.63
C GLY A 52 -9.37 30.91 9.87
N GLY A 53 -10.14 31.89 9.39
CA GLY A 53 -11.30 31.69 8.52
C GLY A 53 -10.97 31.06 7.17
N SER A 54 -9.70 30.80 6.86
CA SER A 54 -9.25 30.54 5.50
C SER A 54 -8.22 29.43 5.38
N THR A 55 -7.82 29.21 4.15
CA THR A 55 -6.80 28.25 3.75
C THR A 55 -5.40 28.72 4.13
N VAL A 56 -4.57 27.78 4.56
CA VAL A 56 -3.12 27.95 4.71
C VAL A 56 -2.44 27.47 3.43
N PHE A 57 -1.64 28.34 2.83
CA PHE A 57 -0.89 28.05 1.62
C PHE A 57 0.61 28.07 1.90
N GLY A 58 1.33 27.06 1.44
CA GLY A 58 2.77 27.04 1.48
C GLY A 58 3.39 28.09 0.57
N ALA A 59 2.93 28.16 -0.69
CA ALA A 59 3.33 29.17 -1.65
C ALA A 59 2.14 29.62 -2.49
N VAL A 60 2.06 30.94 -2.81
CA VAL A 60 0.95 31.54 -3.55
C VAL A 60 1.43 32.59 -4.54
N ASN A 61 1.03 32.46 -5.81
CA ASN A 61 1.20 33.45 -6.88
C ASN A 61 2.65 34.01 -7.00
N ALA A 62 3.65 33.33 -6.47
CA ALA A 62 5.05 33.65 -6.72
C ALA A 62 5.49 33.13 -8.10
N ALA A 63 6.52 33.71 -8.69
CA ALA A 63 7.12 33.19 -9.91
C ALA A 63 7.77 31.82 -9.68
N GLY A 64 8.19 31.53 -8.44
CA GLY A 64 8.71 30.23 -8.03
C GLY A 64 9.31 30.26 -6.62
N VAL A 65 9.50 29.06 -6.04
CA VAL A 65 10.27 28.80 -4.83
C VAL A 65 11.35 27.79 -5.20
N THR A 66 12.62 28.15 -5.02
CA THR A 66 13.74 27.26 -5.38
C THR A 66 14.06 26.21 -4.31
N GLY A 67 13.69 26.50 -3.06
CA GLY A 67 13.85 25.60 -1.91
C GLY A 67 12.61 24.79 -1.59
N ASN A 68 12.54 24.31 -0.35
CA ASN A 68 11.44 23.53 0.18
C ASN A 68 10.36 24.41 0.79
N VAL A 69 9.16 23.86 0.89
CA VAL A 69 8.03 24.42 1.63
C VAL A 69 7.71 23.51 2.80
N TYR A 70 7.74 24.07 4.03
CA TYR A 70 7.45 23.35 5.25
C TYR A 70 6.32 24.02 6.02
N LEU A 71 5.25 23.28 6.30
CA LEU A 71 4.10 23.75 7.09
C LEU A 71 3.93 22.84 8.32
N GLU A 72 3.86 23.44 9.52
CA GLU A 72 3.70 22.69 10.76
C GLU A 72 2.56 23.27 11.61
N PHE A 73 1.69 22.37 12.09
CA PHE A 73 0.53 22.67 12.90
C PHE A 73 0.63 21.92 14.23
N SER A 74 0.97 22.65 15.30
CA SER A 74 1.15 22.10 16.65
C SER A 74 0.26 22.80 17.70
N ALA A 75 -0.75 23.53 17.26
CA ALA A 75 -1.67 24.30 18.10
C ALA A 75 -2.95 23.53 18.37
N GLU A 76 -3.20 23.05 19.59
CA GLU A 76 -4.34 22.20 19.96
C GLU A 76 -5.71 22.86 19.69
N ASN A 77 -5.83 24.17 19.97
CA ASN A 77 -7.07 24.92 19.81
C ASN A 77 -7.17 25.65 18.48
N ALA A 78 -6.27 25.40 17.54
CA ALA A 78 -6.29 26.02 16.23
C ALA A 78 -7.39 25.42 15.35
N SER A 79 -8.04 26.28 14.53
CA SER A 79 -9.05 25.87 13.57
C SER A 79 -8.79 26.53 12.22
N PHE A 80 -8.74 25.73 11.16
CA PHE A 80 -8.44 26.16 9.81
C PHE A 80 -9.53 25.76 8.83
N GLY A 81 -9.79 26.63 7.84
CA GLY A 81 -10.73 26.37 6.74
C GLY A 81 -12.19 26.58 7.13
N THR A 82 -12.69 27.82 7.13
CA THR A 82 -14.10 28.14 7.37
C THR A 82 -14.88 28.41 6.08
N PHE A 83 -14.27 28.25 4.89
CA PHE A 83 -14.93 28.51 3.63
C PHE A 83 -15.93 27.43 3.21
N THR A 84 -17.06 27.85 2.65
CA THR A 84 -18.22 27.03 2.31
C THR A 84 -18.27 26.60 0.84
N SER A 85 -17.19 26.71 0.07
CA SER A 85 -17.20 26.26 -1.33
C SER A 85 -16.83 24.78 -1.45
N SER A 86 -17.39 24.09 -2.43
CA SER A 86 -17.23 22.65 -2.65
C SER A 86 -15.79 22.16 -2.92
N ASN A 87 -14.87 23.08 -3.23
CA ASN A 87 -13.44 22.81 -3.45
C ASN A 87 -12.54 23.46 -2.42
N SER A 88 -13.05 23.78 -1.22
CA SER A 88 -12.27 24.41 -0.17
C SER A 88 -11.21 23.46 0.40
N SER A 89 -10.03 23.99 0.68
CA SER A 89 -8.94 23.29 1.36
C SER A 89 -8.55 24.06 2.61
N SER A 90 -8.25 23.36 3.70
CA SER A 90 -7.70 23.97 4.92
C SER A 90 -6.22 24.27 4.77
N VAL A 91 -5.48 23.36 4.11
CA VAL A 91 -4.04 23.46 3.88
C VAL A 91 -3.71 23.03 2.46
N VAL A 92 -2.82 23.75 1.81
CA VAL A 92 -2.36 23.48 0.44
C VAL A 92 -0.85 23.77 0.34
N GLY A 93 -0.11 22.87 -0.27
CA GLY A 93 1.33 23.05 -0.52
C GLY A 93 1.60 24.22 -1.46
N SER A 94 0.94 24.27 -2.62
CA SER A 94 1.11 25.33 -3.61
C SER A 94 -0.23 25.81 -4.21
N TYR A 95 -0.35 27.10 -4.39
CA TYR A 95 -1.39 27.73 -5.23
C TYR A 95 -0.72 28.48 -6.37
N ALA A 96 -0.76 27.91 -7.56
CA ALA A 96 -0.24 28.51 -8.79
C ALA A 96 1.24 28.95 -8.71
N THR A 97 2.09 28.23 -7.94
CA THR A 97 3.50 28.56 -7.74
C THR A 97 4.34 27.32 -7.97
N ASP A 98 5.35 27.40 -8.83
CA ASP A 98 6.35 26.36 -9.00
C ASP A 98 7.24 26.27 -7.75
N ILE A 99 7.47 25.03 -7.29
CA ILE A 99 8.38 24.72 -6.18
C ILE A 99 9.41 23.73 -6.71
N GLN A 100 10.70 24.06 -6.62
CA GLN A 100 11.77 23.16 -7.10
C GLN A 100 12.09 22.06 -6.06
N GLY A 101 11.93 22.37 -4.78
CA GLY A 101 12.16 21.45 -3.67
C GLY A 101 10.92 20.63 -3.29
N ASN A 102 10.94 20.14 -2.06
CA ASN A 102 9.87 19.35 -1.46
C ASN A 102 8.79 20.23 -0.83
N VAL A 103 7.62 19.62 -0.60
CA VAL A 103 6.56 20.17 0.22
C VAL A 103 6.25 19.22 1.37
N ASP A 104 6.44 19.67 2.59
CA ASP A 104 6.15 18.90 3.80
C ASP A 104 5.08 19.61 4.62
N ILE A 105 3.99 18.88 4.94
CA ILE A 105 2.90 19.34 5.79
C ILE A 105 2.83 18.42 7.00
N VAL A 106 3.01 18.97 8.19
CA VAL A 106 3.02 18.22 9.46
C VAL A 106 1.88 18.71 10.34
N VAL A 107 0.94 17.82 10.65
CA VAL A 107 -0.19 18.07 11.53
C VAL A 107 0.00 17.30 12.82
N ASN A 108 0.40 17.98 13.88
CA ASN A 108 0.52 17.41 15.22
C ASN A 108 -0.78 17.60 16.04
N SER A 109 -1.52 18.68 15.78
CA SER A 109 -2.78 19.00 16.46
C SER A 109 -3.58 20.05 15.68
N GLY A 110 -4.79 20.36 16.14
CA GLY A 110 -5.69 21.35 15.53
C GLY A 110 -6.87 20.75 14.79
N THR A 111 -7.80 21.60 14.37
CA THR A 111 -9.01 21.24 13.61
C THR A 111 -8.93 21.81 12.20
N PHE A 112 -9.12 20.96 11.21
CA PHE A 112 -9.09 21.29 9.79
C PHE A 112 -10.47 20.98 9.21
N ASN A 113 -11.24 22.03 8.90
CA ASN A 113 -12.66 21.92 8.49
C ASN A 113 -12.85 21.46 7.04
N HIS A 114 -11.77 21.35 6.28
CA HIS A 114 -11.74 20.88 4.91
C HIS A 114 -10.54 19.96 4.66
N GLN A 115 -10.26 19.67 3.40
CA GLN A 115 -9.18 18.80 2.98
C GLN A 115 -7.79 19.41 3.18
N ILE A 116 -6.80 18.54 3.32
CA ILE A 116 -5.36 18.86 3.32
C ILE A 116 -4.75 18.29 2.03
N MET A 117 -4.01 19.13 1.29
CA MET A 117 -3.33 18.76 0.06
C MET A 117 -1.84 19.09 0.13
N GLY A 118 -0.97 18.09 -0.05
CA GLY A 118 0.47 18.30 -0.18
C GLY A 118 0.87 19.03 -1.47
N GLY A 119 0.12 18.79 -2.54
CA GLY A 119 0.44 19.28 -3.87
C GLY A 119 -0.19 20.64 -4.25
N ILE A 120 -0.57 20.73 -5.50
CA ILE A 120 -0.96 21.98 -6.16
C ILE A 120 -2.48 22.09 -6.22
N PHE A 121 -3.01 23.25 -5.78
CA PHE A 121 -4.45 23.51 -5.83
C PHE A 121 -4.90 24.08 -7.18
N ALA A 122 -4.13 25.00 -7.79
CA ALA A 122 -4.45 25.60 -9.06
C ALA A 122 -3.19 25.73 -9.92
N ASN A 123 -3.35 25.63 -11.23
CA ASN A 123 -2.27 25.93 -12.17
C ASN A 123 -2.00 27.43 -12.23
N ALA A 124 -0.78 27.79 -12.56
CA ALA A 124 -0.42 29.15 -12.92
C ALA A 124 -1.24 29.62 -14.13
N ARG A 125 -1.40 30.92 -14.30
CA ARG A 125 -2.16 31.51 -15.41
C ARG A 125 -1.60 31.15 -16.80
N THR A 126 -0.32 30.80 -16.85
CA THR A 126 0.38 30.42 -18.07
C THR A 126 1.15 29.13 -17.80
N GLY A 127 0.61 27.98 -18.25
CA GLY A 127 1.28 26.68 -18.15
C GLY A 127 0.87 25.83 -16.95
N THR A 128 1.50 24.69 -16.83
CA THR A 128 1.29 23.73 -15.74
C THR A 128 2.22 24.06 -14.58
N THR A 129 1.67 24.21 -13.39
CA THR A 129 2.45 24.39 -12.16
C THR A 129 3.11 23.08 -11.77
N THR A 130 4.35 23.12 -11.29
CA THR A 130 5.16 21.95 -10.93
C THR A 130 5.69 22.02 -9.52
N ILE A 131 5.80 20.83 -8.89
CA ILE A 131 6.64 20.58 -7.71
C ILE A 131 7.76 19.64 -8.16
N GLY A 132 9.01 20.09 -8.09
CA GLY A 132 10.17 19.35 -8.57
C GLY A 132 10.58 18.20 -7.64
N GLY A 133 10.36 18.36 -6.33
CA GLY A 133 10.63 17.35 -5.29
C GLY A 133 9.41 16.49 -4.96
N ASN A 134 9.45 15.91 -3.77
CA ASN A 134 8.37 15.12 -3.19
C ASN A 134 7.34 15.98 -2.46
N THR A 135 6.14 15.46 -2.29
CA THR A 135 5.18 15.98 -1.33
C THR A 135 4.93 14.96 -0.22
N HIS A 136 4.93 15.43 1.02
CA HIS A 136 4.63 14.63 2.19
C HIS A 136 3.57 15.31 3.07
N VAL A 137 2.55 14.55 3.48
CA VAL A 137 1.57 14.99 4.48
C VAL A 137 1.64 14.02 5.66
N TYR A 138 2.03 14.55 6.81
CA TYR A 138 2.11 13.81 8.07
C TYR A 138 0.94 14.20 8.97
N ILE A 139 0.09 13.25 9.35
CA ILE A 139 -1.00 13.42 10.30
C ILE A 139 -0.63 12.64 11.56
N ASN A 140 -0.05 13.35 12.53
CA ASN A 140 0.34 12.78 13.82
C ASN A 140 -0.76 12.97 14.89
N GLY A 141 -1.70 13.88 14.64
CA GLY A 141 -2.80 14.20 15.56
C GLY A 141 -3.81 15.15 14.92
N GLY A 142 -4.67 15.75 15.75
CA GLY A 142 -5.70 16.69 15.29
C GLY A 142 -6.91 16.04 14.63
N SER A 143 -7.76 16.86 14.02
CA SER A 143 -9.00 16.44 13.35
C SER A 143 -9.13 17.08 11.97
N VAL A 144 -9.30 16.26 10.94
CA VAL A 144 -9.50 16.69 9.54
C VAL A 144 -10.89 16.23 9.09
N THR A 145 -11.78 17.18 8.76
CA THR A 145 -13.15 16.82 8.33
C THR A 145 -13.21 16.40 6.86
N GLY A 146 -12.28 16.87 6.04
CA GLY A 146 -12.16 16.52 4.62
C GLY A 146 -11.19 15.39 4.33
N ASN A 147 -10.80 15.27 3.08
CA ASN A 147 -9.81 14.29 2.64
C ASN A 147 -8.38 14.75 2.96
N VAL A 148 -7.47 13.79 3.06
CA VAL A 148 -6.03 14.03 3.12
C VAL A 148 -5.41 13.50 1.85
N MET A 149 -4.61 14.32 1.15
CA MET A 149 -4.01 13.99 -0.14
C MET A 149 -2.52 14.35 -0.12
N GLY A 150 -1.68 13.42 -0.55
CA GLY A 150 -0.26 13.69 -0.80
C GLY A 150 -0.06 14.61 -1.99
N GLY A 151 -0.83 14.40 -3.06
CA GLY A 151 -0.83 15.25 -4.24
C GLY A 151 -1.80 16.43 -4.16
N GLY A 152 -2.14 16.98 -5.30
CA GLY A 152 -2.96 18.18 -5.45
C GLY A 152 -4.23 17.98 -6.27
N LEU A 153 -4.86 19.10 -6.63
CA LEU A 153 -6.01 19.14 -7.52
C LEU A 153 -5.58 19.18 -8.99
N THR A 154 -4.44 19.79 -9.27
CA THR A 154 -3.90 20.01 -10.63
C THR A 154 -2.36 19.95 -10.60
N GLY A 155 -1.73 20.19 -11.76
CA GLY A 155 -0.30 20.33 -11.89
C GLY A 155 0.46 19.01 -11.93
N SER A 156 1.78 19.08 -11.77
CA SER A 156 2.66 17.91 -11.82
C SER A 156 3.60 17.89 -10.61
N ILE A 157 3.82 16.70 -10.06
CA ILE A 157 4.82 16.45 -9.02
C ILE A 157 5.85 15.50 -9.63
N SER A 158 7.10 15.96 -9.72
CA SER A 158 8.19 15.18 -10.34
C SER A 158 8.68 14.06 -9.42
N GLY A 159 8.64 14.28 -8.12
CA GLY A 159 8.90 13.26 -7.11
C GLY A 159 7.67 12.43 -6.77
N GLY A 160 7.71 11.78 -5.61
CA GLY A 160 6.60 11.01 -5.05
C GLY A 160 5.62 11.86 -4.25
N ALA A 161 4.39 11.38 -4.12
CA ALA A 161 3.37 11.98 -3.26
C ALA A 161 2.99 11.00 -2.14
N ASN A 162 3.12 11.43 -0.88
CA ASN A 162 3.06 10.52 0.25
C ASN A 162 2.18 11.05 1.38
N VAL A 163 1.44 10.16 2.04
CA VAL A 163 0.69 10.46 3.26
C VAL A 163 1.08 9.47 4.36
N THR A 164 1.41 9.99 5.53
CA THR A 164 1.69 9.18 6.73
C THR A 164 0.71 9.57 7.82
N VAL A 165 -0.02 8.60 8.38
CA VAL A 165 -0.96 8.79 9.48
C VAL A 165 -0.49 7.97 10.67
N THR A 166 -0.10 8.65 11.75
CA THR A 166 0.31 8.02 13.01
C THR A 166 -0.71 8.25 14.13
N GLY A 167 -1.64 9.20 13.93
CA GLY A 167 -2.65 9.56 14.92
C GLY A 167 -3.73 10.47 14.33
N GLY A 168 -4.56 11.04 15.22
CA GLY A 168 -5.63 11.95 14.84
C GLY A 168 -6.88 11.29 14.25
N VAL A 169 -7.81 12.13 13.76
CA VAL A 169 -9.08 11.71 13.15
C VAL A 169 -9.22 12.33 11.77
N ILE A 170 -9.40 11.50 10.76
CA ILE A 170 -9.69 11.92 9.39
C ILE A 170 -11.11 11.45 9.06
N SER A 171 -12.04 12.40 8.85
CA SER A 171 -13.44 12.07 8.54
C SER A 171 -13.67 11.75 7.06
N GLY A 172 -12.79 12.22 6.19
CA GLY A 172 -12.76 11.89 4.76
C GLY A 172 -11.87 10.69 4.44
N SER A 173 -11.54 10.55 3.17
CA SER A 173 -10.64 9.52 2.65
C SER A 173 -9.18 10.01 2.59
N VAL A 174 -8.26 9.06 2.54
CA VAL A 174 -6.82 9.31 2.39
C VAL A 174 -6.37 8.86 1.01
N TYR A 175 -5.66 9.73 0.30
CA TYR A 175 -5.09 9.47 -1.02
C TYR A 175 -3.59 9.71 -0.99
N GLY A 176 -2.79 8.76 -1.43
CA GLY A 176 -1.35 8.96 -1.63
C GLY A 176 -1.08 10.05 -2.65
N ALA A 177 -1.77 9.99 -3.78
CA ALA A 177 -1.75 11.04 -4.80
C ALA A 177 -2.83 12.11 -4.56
N GLY A 178 -3.32 12.74 -5.62
CA GLY A 178 -4.22 13.87 -5.56
C GLY A 178 -5.60 13.64 -6.14
N GLN A 179 -6.38 14.71 -6.24
CA GLN A 179 -7.67 14.70 -6.93
C GLN A 179 -7.50 14.76 -8.45
N GLY A 180 -6.38 15.31 -8.94
CA GLY A 180 -6.02 15.40 -10.37
C GLY A 180 -4.54 15.71 -10.53
N GLY A 181 -4.11 16.03 -11.76
CA GLY A 181 -2.70 16.23 -12.08
C GLY A 181 -1.93 14.92 -12.28
N SER A 182 -0.60 15.01 -12.36
CA SER A 182 0.27 13.85 -12.57
C SER A 182 1.35 13.75 -11.50
N ILE A 183 1.68 12.51 -11.11
CA ILE A 183 2.80 12.16 -10.23
C ILE A 183 3.77 11.32 -11.07
N LEU A 184 5.02 11.80 -11.23
CA LEU A 184 5.95 11.13 -12.14
C LEU A 184 6.69 9.96 -11.47
N ALA A 185 6.93 10.00 -10.18
CA ALA A 185 7.53 8.88 -9.46
C ALA A 185 6.43 7.90 -8.97
N GLY A 186 6.05 7.94 -7.74
CA GLY A 186 5.03 7.04 -7.21
C GLY A 186 4.24 7.69 -6.10
N SER A 187 3.34 6.94 -5.46
CA SER A 187 2.62 7.47 -4.31
C SER A 187 2.45 6.42 -3.22
N SER A 188 2.37 6.89 -1.97
CA SER A 188 2.21 5.98 -0.84
C SER A 188 1.30 6.53 0.25
N VAL A 189 0.62 5.60 0.95
CA VAL A 189 -0.07 5.85 2.21
C VAL A 189 0.46 4.88 3.26
N CYS A 190 0.91 5.42 4.39
CA CYS A 190 1.35 4.64 5.53
C CYS A 190 0.47 4.93 6.74
N LEU A 191 -0.20 3.91 7.29
CA LEU A 191 -0.99 3.99 8.52
C LEU A 191 -0.31 3.18 9.61
N THR A 192 0.03 3.85 10.71
CA THR A 192 0.50 3.20 11.95
C THR A 192 -0.39 3.51 13.14
N GLY A 193 -1.39 4.37 12.97
CA GLY A 193 -2.36 4.75 14.01
C GLY A 193 -3.43 5.68 13.48
N GLY A 194 -4.23 6.24 14.39
CA GLY A 194 -5.31 7.17 14.07
C GLY A 194 -6.61 6.50 13.59
N LEU A 195 -7.61 7.34 13.37
CA LEU A 195 -8.92 6.95 12.85
C LEU A 195 -9.16 7.58 11.49
N VAL A 196 -9.36 6.75 10.47
CA VAL A 196 -9.83 7.15 9.14
C VAL A 196 -11.25 6.64 8.97
N LYS A 197 -12.21 7.55 8.70
CA LYS A 197 -13.62 7.17 8.53
C LYS A 197 -14.00 6.92 7.08
N GLY A 198 -13.19 7.38 6.13
CA GLY A 198 -13.32 7.11 4.71
C GLY A 198 -12.44 5.97 4.24
N ASP A 199 -12.20 5.94 2.93
CA ASP A 199 -11.38 4.93 2.26
C ASP A 199 -9.90 5.35 2.19
N ILE A 200 -9.03 4.39 1.90
CA ILE A 200 -7.61 4.59 1.68
C ILE A 200 -7.25 4.16 0.26
N TYR A 201 -6.60 5.06 -0.47
CA TYR A 201 -6.11 4.84 -1.81
C TYR A 201 -4.63 5.21 -1.89
N ALA A 202 -3.79 4.27 -2.34
CA ALA A 202 -2.39 4.60 -2.64
C ALA A 202 -2.28 5.59 -3.79
N GLY A 203 -3.16 5.46 -4.79
CA GLY A 203 -3.28 6.36 -5.92
C GLY A 203 -4.13 7.59 -5.65
N GLY A 204 -4.62 8.19 -6.73
CA GLY A 204 -5.42 9.41 -6.72
C GLY A 204 -6.92 9.18 -6.92
N LYS A 205 -7.69 10.26 -6.72
CA LYS A 205 -9.11 10.30 -7.09
C LYS A 205 -9.28 10.40 -8.60
N ALA A 206 -8.38 11.10 -9.28
CA ALA A 206 -8.20 11.18 -10.73
C ALA A 206 -6.74 11.53 -11.03
N GLY A 207 -6.36 11.71 -12.30
CA GLY A 207 -4.99 11.97 -12.72
C GLY A 207 -4.19 10.70 -12.96
N SER A 208 -2.90 10.83 -13.20
CA SER A 208 -2.00 9.71 -13.53
C SER A 208 -0.82 9.62 -12.59
N ILE A 209 -0.37 8.40 -12.33
CA ILE A 209 0.84 8.08 -11.58
C ILE A 209 1.68 7.19 -12.47
N GLN A 210 2.92 7.59 -12.76
CA GLN A 210 3.81 6.82 -13.64
C GLN A 210 4.56 5.73 -12.87
N GLY A 211 4.91 5.97 -11.62
CA GLY A 211 5.58 5.00 -10.77
C GLY A 211 4.65 4.09 -9.99
N ASP A 212 5.22 3.36 -9.05
CA ASP A 212 4.52 2.41 -8.19
C ASP A 212 3.67 3.10 -7.13
N THR A 213 2.64 2.40 -6.68
CA THR A 213 1.78 2.85 -5.58
C THR A 213 1.79 1.85 -4.43
N SER A 214 1.67 2.36 -3.19
CA SER A 214 1.62 1.48 -2.03
C SER A 214 0.74 1.98 -0.89
N VAL A 215 0.04 1.05 -0.25
CA VAL A 215 -0.56 1.23 1.08
C VAL A 215 0.16 0.33 2.06
N THR A 216 0.61 0.87 3.19
CA THR A 216 1.17 0.08 4.28
C THR A 216 0.36 0.31 5.56
N ILE A 217 -0.18 -0.75 6.13
CA ILE A 217 -0.86 -0.74 7.44
C ILE A 217 0.01 -1.49 8.44
N THR A 218 0.31 -0.86 9.56
CA THR A 218 1.19 -1.45 10.59
C THR A 218 0.48 -1.60 11.92
N GLY A 219 0.42 -2.83 12.42
CA GLY A 219 -0.13 -3.15 13.74
C GLY A 219 -1.64 -2.92 13.84
N ASN A 220 -2.16 -2.85 15.07
CA ASN A 220 -3.60 -2.78 15.40
C ASN A 220 -4.11 -1.39 15.77
N THR A 221 -3.26 -0.37 15.78
CA THR A 221 -3.60 0.97 16.30
C THR A 221 -4.33 1.84 15.29
N ALA A 222 -4.24 1.51 14.02
CA ALA A 222 -5.03 2.15 12.96
C ALA A 222 -6.47 1.62 12.96
N THR A 223 -7.43 2.51 12.76
CA THR A 223 -8.86 2.18 12.67
C THR A 223 -9.46 2.78 11.41
N LEU A 224 -10.18 1.95 10.63
CA LEU A 224 -10.88 2.34 9.40
C LEU A 224 -12.39 2.12 9.54
N TYR A 225 -13.00 2.69 10.58
CA TYR A 225 -14.41 2.48 10.88
C TYR A 225 -15.13 3.80 11.12
N ASN A 226 -16.22 4.05 10.40
CA ASN A 226 -16.95 5.32 10.47
C ASN A 226 -18.09 5.32 11.52
N GLY A 227 -18.26 4.24 12.29
CA GLY A 227 -19.32 4.05 13.25
C GLY A 227 -20.43 3.11 12.76
N SER A 228 -20.46 2.77 11.45
CA SER A 228 -21.44 1.86 10.85
C SER A 228 -20.84 0.87 9.86
N SER A 229 -19.76 1.25 9.17
CA SER A 229 -19.08 0.41 8.17
C SER A 229 -17.57 0.62 8.19
N TRP A 230 -16.85 -0.35 7.64
CA TRP A 230 -15.42 -0.25 7.36
C TRP A 230 -15.19 0.51 6.06
N GLY A 231 -14.16 1.37 6.03
CA GLY A 231 -13.64 1.95 4.78
C GLY A 231 -12.91 0.89 3.95
N SER A 232 -12.75 1.15 2.66
CA SER A 232 -12.00 0.27 1.74
C SER A 232 -10.53 0.67 1.65
N ILE A 233 -9.66 -0.27 1.29
CA ILE A 233 -8.25 -0.06 1.02
C ILE A 233 -7.97 -0.44 -0.43
N SER A 234 -7.32 0.43 -1.19
CA SER A 234 -6.92 0.15 -2.56
C SER A 234 -5.45 0.49 -2.81
N GLY A 235 -4.72 -0.45 -3.39
CA GLY A 235 -3.37 -0.22 -3.91
C GLY A 235 -3.33 0.76 -5.08
N GLY A 236 -4.42 0.87 -5.83
CA GLY A 236 -4.62 1.86 -6.90
C GLY A 236 -5.32 3.13 -6.42
N GLY A 237 -5.88 3.87 -7.38
CA GLY A 237 -6.71 5.05 -7.14
C GLY A 237 -8.20 4.73 -7.12
N SER A 238 -9.04 5.70 -6.74
CA SER A 238 -10.50 5.57 -6.88
C SER A 238 -10.98 5.84 -8.32
N GLY A 239 -10.19 6.52 -9.16
CA GLY A 239 -10.50 6.82 -10.56
C GLY A 239 -9.28 7.24 -11.37
N GLY A 240 -8.13 7.50 -10.74
CA GLY A 240 -6.84 7.77 -11.40
C GLY A 240 -6.19 6.50 -11.94
N THR A 241 -5.26 6.66 -12.87
CA THR A 241 -4.48 5.55 -13.46
C THR A 241 -3.12 5.41 -12.79
N VAL A 242 -2.64 4.18 -12.67
CA VAL A 242 -1.30 3.82 -12.20
C VAL A 242 -0.61 3.02 -13.30
N GLU A 243 0.51 3.53 -13.82
CA GLU A 243 1.29 2.85 -14.87
C GLU A 243 2.22 1.78 -14.27
N GLY A 244 2.71 2.01 -13.05
CA GLY A 244 3.54 1.07 -12.30
C GLY A 244 2.75 -0.04 -11.60
N ASN A 245 3.38 -0.66 -10.62
CA ASN A 245 2.80 -1.70 -9.77
C ASN A 245 2.02 -1.09 -8.60
N SER A 246 1.15 -1.88 -8.00
CA SER A 246 0.52 -1.53 -6.73
C SER A 246 0.80 -2.58 -5.65
N THR A 247 1.01 -2.11 -4.43
CA THR A 247 1.23 -3.00 -3.28
C THR A 247 0.37 -2.56 -2.10
N VAL A 248 -0.39 -3.49 -1.56
CA VAL A 248 -0.99 -3.35 -0.23
C VAL A 248 -0.20 -4.24 0.72
N ARG A 249 0.44 -3.66 1.73
CA ARG A 249 1.19 -4.37 2.76
C ARG A 249 0.49 -4.24 4.11
N ILE A 250 0.20 -5.36 4.74
CA ILE A 250 -0.27 -5.45 6.12
C ILE A 250 0.89 -6.05 6.91
N GLN A 251 1.41 -5.29 7.87
CA GLN A 251 2.59 -5.73 8.61
C GLN A 251 2.43 -5.64 10.13
N ASN A 252 3.09 -6.57 10.84
CA ASN A 252 3.11 -6.64 12.30
C ASN A 252 1.69 -6.66 12.92
N LEU A 253 0.77 -7.39 12.28
CA LEU A 253 -0.60 -7.52 12.74
C LEU A 253 -0.75 -8.75 13.63
N SER A 254 -1.19 -8.54 14.86
CA SER A 254 -1.52 -9.59 15.82
C SER A 254 -2.89 -9.33 16.46
N SER A 255 -3.49 -10.33 17.06
CA SER A 255 -4.77 -10.19 17.75
C SER A 255 -4.68 -9.16 18.87
N GLY A 256 -5.61 -8.21 18.88
CA GLY A 256 -5.68 -7.10 19.82
C GLY A 256 -6.99 -7.07 20.59
N THR A 257 -7.06 -6.21 21.60
CA THR A 257 -8.25 -6.01 22.45
C THR A 257 -9.13 -4.85 22.00
N THR A 258 -8.66 -4.02 21.06
CA THR A 258 -9.41 -2.87 20.55
C THR A 258 -10.61 -3.34 19.74
N ALA A 259 -11.80 -2.80 20.02
CA ALA A 259 -13.05 -3.24 19.36
C ALA A 259 -13.06 -3.05 17.85
N TYR A 260 -12.35 -2.05 17.36
CA TYR A 260 -12.23 -1.71 15.93
C TYR A 260 -10.76 -1.61 15.49
N GLY A 261 -9.87 -2.40 16.09
CA GLY A 261 -8.48 -2.54 15.63
C GLY A 261 -8.42 -3.19 14.26
N PHE A 262 -7.29 -3.04 13.58
CA PHE A 262 -7.13 -3.58 12.23
C PHE A 262 -7.19 -5.11 12.18
N ASP A 263 -6.91 -5.79 13.27
CA ASP A 263 -7.11 -7.25 13.42
C ASP A 263 -8.57 -7.73 13.26
N LYS A 264 -9.53 -6.79 13.32
CA LYS A 264 -10.98 -7.04 13.11
C LYS A 264 -11.51 -6.36 11.86
N TYR A 265 -10.62 -5.87 11.01
CA TYR A 265 -10.99 -5.21 9.78
C TYR A 265 -11.72 -6.17 8.83
N ALA A 266 -12.96 -5.83 8.49
CA ALA A 266 -13.84 -6.61 7.62
C ALA A 266 -14.31 -5.79 6.39
N GLY A 267 -13.50 -4.82 5.96
CA GLY A 267 -13.73 -4.06 4.74
C GLY A 267 -13.15 -4.76 3.51
N ASN A 268 -13.10 -4.03 2.39
CA ASN A 268 -12.49 -4.53 1.15
C ASN A 268 -11.03 -4.07 1.05
N ILE A 269 -10.15 -4.97 0.65
CA ILE A 269 -8.76 -4.70 0.28
C ILE A 269 -8.60 -5.07 -1.20
N SER A 270 -8.24 -4.11 -2.02
CA SER A 270 -8.10 -4.27 -3.47
C SER A 270 -6.69 -3.91 -3.95
N GLY A 271 -6.21 -4.65 -4.93
CA GLY A 271 -5.01 -4.29 -5.68
C GLY A 271 -5.19 -3.03 -6.55
N GLY A 272 -6.45 -2.69 -6.88
CA GLY A 272 -6.83 -1.56 -7.72
C GLY A 272 -7.12 -1.95 -9.17
N THR A 273 -8.22 -1.43 -9.71
CA THR A 273 -8.70 -1.78 -11.07
C THR A 273 -7.97 -1.02 -12.18
N ASN A 274 -7.41 0.16 -11.88
CA ASN A 274 -6.75 1.06 -12.85
C ASN A 274 -5.22 1.02 -12.72
N VAL A 275 -4.66 -0.15 -12.46
CA VAL A 275 -3.22 -0.41 -12.32
C VAL A 275 -2.76 -1.26 -13.49
N SER A 276 -1.74 -0.79 -14.23
CA SER A 276 -1.22 -1.49 -15.40
C SER A 276 -0.24 -2.60 -15.05
N GLY A 277 0.49 -2.44 -13.95
CA GLY A 277 1.46 -3.42 -13.46
C GLY A 277 0.87 -4.47 -12.53
N ASP A 278 1.74 -5.13 -11.80
CA ASP A 278 1.38 -6.13 -10.81
C ASP A 278 0.65 -5.52 -9.61
N ARG A 279 -0.30 -6.27 -9.07
CA ARG A 279 -1.10 -5.88 -7.92
C ARG A 279 -0.88 -6.90 -6.81
N SER A 280 -0.11 -6.49 -5.80
CA SER A 280 0.37 -7.40 -4.76
C SER A 280 -0.27 -7.12 -3.40
N LEU A 281 -0.71 -8.17 -2.71
CA LEU A 281 -0.96 -8.18 -1.27
C LEU A 281 0.22 -8.82 -0.57
N VAL A 282 0.83 -8.11 0.37
CA VAL A 282 1.92 -8.63 1.19
C VAL A 282 1.47 -8.71 2.64
N LEU A 283 1.39 -9.91 3.17
CA LEU A 283 1.13 -10.21 4.58
C LEU A 283 2.48 -10.43 5.27
N ASP A 284 2.91 -9.46 6.07
CA ASP A 284 4.24 -9.38 6.65
C ASP A 284 4.17 -9.49 8.17
N HIS A 285 4.51 -10.63 8.73
CA HIS A 285 4.36 -10.91 10.15
C HIS A 285 2.90 -10.69 10.64
N VAL A 286 1.95 -11.26 9.91
CA VAL A 286 0.51 -11.27 10.26
C VAL A 286 0.21 -12.55 11.02
N THR A 287 -0.23 -12.43 12.28
CA THR A 287 -0.45 -13.56 13.21
C THR A 287 -1.84 -13.58 13.81
N VAL A 288 -2.83 -13.04 13.09
CA VAL A 288 -4.25 -13.19 13.42
C VAL A 288 -4.79 -14.51 12.89
N ASP A 289 -5.76 -15.12 13.58
CA ASP A 289 -6.35 -16.40 13.15
C ASP A 289 -6.96 -16.31 11.75
N SER A 290 -7.64 -15.20 11.46
CA SER A 290 -8.24 -14.93 10.15
C SER A 290 -8.20 -13.44 9.83
N LEU A 291 -7.83 -13.11 8.59
CA LEU A 291 -8.04 -11.77 8.04
C LEU A 291 -9.45 -11.72 7.43
N LEU A 292 -10.35 -11.00 8.10
CA LEU A 292 -11.78 -10.94 7.76
C LEU A 292 -12.08 -10.06 6.54
N ALA A 293 -11.06 -9.41 5.95
CA ALA A 293 -11.21 -8.55 4.79
C ALA A 293 -11.64 -9.32 3.54
N SER A 294 -12.53 -8.73 2.74
CA SER A 294 -12.76 -9.17 1.37
C SER A 294 -11.59 -8.72 0.49
N LEU A 295 -11.07 -9.62 -0.35
CA LEU A 295 -9.96 -9.33 -1.25
C LEU A 295 -10.45 -9.22 -2.69
N SER A 296 -9.88 -8.28 -3.48
CA SER A 296 -10.17 -8.14 -4.91
C SER A 296 -9.00 -7.58 -5.71
N ASP A 297 -8.97 -7.88 -6.99
CA ASP A 297 -8.08 -7.29 -8.00
C ASP A 297 -6.58 -7.49 -7.75
N PHE A 298 -6.18 -8.55 -7.07
CA PHE A 298 -4.78 -8.91 -6.90
C PHE A 298 -4.28 -9.83 -8.03
N THR A 299 -2.99 -9.73 -8.36
CA THR A 299 -2.27 -10.69 -9.21
C THR A 299 -1.38 -11.61 -8.38
N HIS A 300 -0.90 -11.10 -7.24
CA HIS A 300 0.02 -11.81 -6.35
C HIS A 300 -0.38 -11.65 -4.89
N ILE A 301 -0.24 -12.71 -4.10
CA ILE A 301 -0.31 -12.68 -2.64
C ILE A 301 0.96 -13.29 -2.08
N SER A 302 1.58 -12.62 -1.10
CA SER A 302 2.76 -13.10 -0.42
C SER A 302 2.55 -13.13 1.09
N ALA A 303 2.87 -14.27 1.73
CA ALA A 303 2.95 -14.42 3.17
C ALA A 303 4.43 -14.53 3.57
N VAL A 304 4.93 -13.54 4.30
CA VAL A 304 6.35 -13.37 4.61
C VAL A 304 6.58 -13.21 6.11
N ASN A 305 7.81 -13.37 6.56
CA ASN A 305 8.25 -13.10 7.93
C ASN A 305 7.39 -13.82 9.00
N GLN A 306 7.24 -15.15 8.88
CA GLN A 306 6.48 -15.98 9.83
C GLN A 306 4.99 -15.59 9.93
N THR A 307 4.39 -15.11 8.85
CA THR A 307 2.95 -14.88 8.76
C THR A 307 2.19 -16.19 8.99
N ARG A 308 1.12 -16.13 9.80
CA ARG A 308 0.21 -17.24 10.09
C ARG A 308 -1.20 -16.72 10.18
N THR A 309 -1.99 -16.95 9.14
CA THR A 309 -3.38 -16.46 9.08
C THR A 309 -4.21 -17.26 8.09
N SER A 310 -5.52 -17.04 8.10
CA SER A 310 -6.40 -17.55 7.07
C SER A 310 -7.03 -16.42 6.25
N LEU A 311 -7.37 -16.73 5.00
CA LEU A 311 -8.07 -15.87 4.06
C LEU A 311 -9.28 -16.62 3.51
N ASP A 312 -10.39 -15.89 3.25
CA ASP A 312 -11.58 -16.49 2.65
C ASP A 312 -11.50 -16.55 1.11
N SER A 313 -10.64 -15.72 0.48
CA SER A 313 -10.41 -15.75 -0.96
C SER A 313 -9.02 -15.19 -1.30
N LEU A 314 -8.58 -15.42 -2.54
CA LEU A 314 -7.35 -14.82 -3.11
C LEU A 314 -7.61 -13.50 -3.85
N GLY A 315 -8.85 -13.02 -3.94
CA GLY A 315 -9.18 -11.77 -4.63
C GLY A 315 -8.77 -11.74 -6.11
N GLY A 316 -8.76 -12.89 -6.79
CA GLY A 316 -8.32 -13.05 -8.18
C GLY A 316 -6.82 -13.25 -8.37
N ALA A 317 -6.02 -13.36 -7.30
CA ALA A 317 -4.59 -13.63 -7.42
C ALA A 317 -4.33 -15.03 -8.01
N LEU A 318 -3.49 -15.07 -9.04
CA LEU A 318 -3.07 -16.31 -9.71
C LEU A 318 -1.73 -16.83 -9.18
N THR A 319 -0.98 -16.01 -8.48
CA THR A 319 0.30 -16.37 -7.87
C THR A 319 0.26 -16.17 -6.35
N VAL A 320 0.66 -17.19 -5.61
CA VAL A 320 0.81 -17.15 -4.15
C VAL A 320 2.22 -17.56 -3.77
N THR A 321 2.87 -16.73 -2.94
CA THR A 321 4.19 -16.99 -2.38
C THR A 321 4.10 -17.15 -0.87
N ILE A 322 4.56 -18.26 -0.32
CA ILE A 322 4.68 -18.50 1.10
C ILE A 322 6.17 -18.60 1.43
N GLU A 323 6.72 -17.57 2.05
CA GLU A 323 8.13 -17.57 2.46
C GLU A 323 8.40 -18.53 3.61
N ALA A 324 9.69 -18.77 3.86
CA ALA A 324 10.17 -19.69 4.87
C ALA A 324 9.53 -19.45 6.25
N GLY A 325 9.01 -20.50 6.85
CA GLY A 325 8.36 -20.49 8.16
C GLY A 325 6.99 -19.81 8.23
N SER A 326 6.45 -19.34 7.09
CA SER A 326 5.11 -18.76 7.01
C SER A 326 4.05 -19.81 6.71
N SER A 327 2.80 -19.55 7.11
CA SER A 327 1.66 -20.43 6.92
C SER A 327 0.42 -19.65 6.50
N LEU A 328 -0.31 -20.17 5.50
CA LEU A 328 -1.55 -19.60 5.02
C LEU A 328 -2.62 -20.68 4.90
N ILE A 329 -3.85 -20.36 5.32
CA ILE A 329 -5.02 -21.21 5.12
C ILE A 329 -5.99 -20.46 4.22
N LEU A 330 -6.47 -21.11 3.17
CA LEU A 330 -7.51 -20.62 2.28
C LEU A 330 -8.78 -21.40 2.49
N ASN A 331 -9.83 -20.74 2.95
CA ASN A 331 -11.11 -21.34 3.31
C ASN A 331 -12.02 -21.64 2.11
N GLY A 332 -11.59 -21.31 0.88
CA GLY A 332 -12.32 -21.54 -0.35
C GLY A 332 -11.51 -22.27 -1.40
N THR A 333 -12.16 -22.69 -2.47
CA THR A 333 -11.49 -23.17 -3.68
C THR A 333 -10.80 -22.01 -4.39
N SER A 334 -9.72 -22.30 -5.12
CA SER A 334 -8.87 -21.29 -5.73
C SER A 334 -8.48 -21.70 -7.16
N ASP A 335 -8.42 -20.70 -8.03
CA ASP A 335 -7.97 -20.80 -9.43
C ASP A 335 -6.51 -20.37 -9.60
N LEU A 336 -5.72 -20.39 -8.53
CA LEU A 336 -4.30 -20.08 -8.59
C LEU A 336 -3.56 -21.00 -9.57
N THR A 337 -2.63 -20.41 -10.32
CA THR A 337 -1.84 -21.12 -11.33
C THR A 337 -0.39 -21.32 -10.90
N THR A 338 0.12 -20.50 -10.00
CA THR A 338 1.50 -20.56 -9.51
C THR A 338 1.54 -20.46 -8.00
N LEU A 339 2.23 -21.41 -7.37
CA LEU A 339 2.49 -21.44 -5.94
C LEU A 339 3.99 -21.54 -5.72
N ILE A 340 4.55 -20.66 -4.90
CA ILE A 340 5.97 -20.66 -4.53
C ILE A 340 6.06 -20.93 -3.02
N LEU A 341 6.73 -22.00 -2.64
CA LEU A 341 6.88 -22.43 -1.25
C LEU A 341 8.35 -22.35 -0.81
N GLY A 342 8.62 -21.62 0.26
CA GLY A 342 9.91 -21.59 0.93
C GLY A 342 10.07 -22.72 1.94
N GLU A 343 11.25 -22.81 2.56
CA GLU A 343 11.56 -23.83 3.56
C GLU A 343 10.66 -23.73 4.80
N HIS A 344 10.07 -24.83 5.22
CA HIS A 344 9.04 -24.89 6.29
C HIS A 344 7.77 -24.05 6.02
N ALA A 345 7.51 -23.70 4.77
CA ALA A 345 6.26 -23.04 4.39
C ALA A 345 5.09 -24.04 4.50
N SER A 346 3.91 -23.51 4.86
CA SER A 346 2.68 -24.30 4.92
C SER A 346 1.54 -23.61 4.23
N LEU A 347 0.86 -24.31 3.32
CA LEU A 347 -0.38 -23.87 2.70
C LEU A 347 -1.45 -24.94 2.82
N THR A 348 -2.63 -24.54 3.30
CA THR A 348 -3.83 -25.37 3.29
C THR A 348 -4.89 -24.69 2.43
N LEU A 349 -5.44 -25.43 1.46
CA LEU A 349 -6.50 -24.97 0.54
C LEU A 349 -7.73 -25.86 0.69
N GLN A 350 -8.92 -25.32 0.40
CA GLN A 350 -10.10 -26.17 0.21
C GLN A 350 -9.95 -27.02 -1.07
N GLY A 351 -9.62 -26.41 -2.20
CA GLY A 351 -9.40 -27.10 -3.46
C GLY A 351 -8.77 -26.19 -4.51
N LEU A 352 -8.37 -26.79 -5.62
CA LEU A 352 -7.78 -26.11 -6.79
C LEU A 352 -8.72 -26.29 -7.99
N THR A 353 -9.04 -25.22 -8.69
CA THR A 353 -9.94 -25.18 -9.83
C THR A 353 -9.24 -24.85 -11.15
N ALA A 354 -7.98 -24.38 -11.10
CA ALA A 354 -7.21 -24.04 -12.30
C ALA A 354 -6.91 -25.28 -13.18
N ASP A 355 -6.90 -25.09 -14.50
CA ASP A 355 -6.58 -26.13 -15.49
C ASP A 355 -5.12 -26.62 -15.38
N ALA A 356 -4.21 -25.78 -14.91
CA ALA A 356 -2.81 -26.11 -14.68
C ALA A 356 -2.23 -25.32 -13.49
N VAL A 357 -1.57 -26.03 -12.57
CA VAL A 357 -0.93 -25.44 -11.38
C VAL A 357 0.53 -25.86 -11.34
N ILE A 358 1.43 -24.88 -11.19
CA ILE A 358 2.83 -25.09 -10.93
C ILE A 358 3.13 -24.77 -9.47
N VAL A 359 3.68 -25.73 -8.74
CA VAL A 359 4.16 -25.57 -7.37
C VAL A 359 5.69 -25.51 -7.41
N ASP A 360 6.25 -24.31 -7.27
CA ASP A 360 7.69 -24.11 -7.22
C ASP A 360 8.21 -24.35 -5.79
N ILE A 361 9.05 -25.35 -5.65
CA ILE A 361 9.70 -25.75 -4.41
C ILE A 361 11.23 -25.66 -4.54
N THR A 362 11.74 -24.87 -5.47
CA THR A 362 13.18 -24.71 -5.71
C THR A 362 13.89 -24.25 -4.45
N GLY A 363 14.93 -24.98 -4.06
CA GLY A 363 15.69 -24.73 -2.84
C GLY A 363 14.97 -25.09 -1.53
N THR A 364 13.83 -25.80 -1.62
CA THR A 364 13.01 -26.20 -0.46
C THR A 364 13.01 -27.72 -0.31
N THR A 365 13.30 -28.20 0.88
CA THR A 365 13.29 -29.63 1.21
C THR A 365 12.16 -30.04 2.14
N ASN A 366 11.55 -29.04 2.82
CA ASN A 366 10.55 -29.28 3.85
C ASN A 366 9.43 -28.23 3.75
N TYR A 367 8.28 -28.64 3.25
CA TYR A 367 7.09 -27.80 3.09
C TYR A 367 5.82 -28.63 3.36
N THR A 368 4.70 -27.97 3.54
CA THR A 368 3.39 -28.61 3.67
C THR A 368 2.40 -27.97 2.68
N LEU A 369 1.84 -28.77 1.78
CA LEU A 369 0.73 -28.39 0.92
C LEU A 369 -0.42 -29.38 1.15
N SER A 370 -1.52 -28.90 1.69
CA SER A 370 -2.68 -29.72 2.04
C SER A 370 -3.94 -29.24 1.31
N LEU A 371 -4.76 -30.18 0.87
CA LEU A 371 -6.11 -29.96 0.34
C LEU A 371 -7.13 -30.54 1.31
N THR A 372 -8.20 -29.80 1.63
CA THR A 372 -9.31 -30.29 2.44
C THR A 372 -10.39 -30.97 1.58
N GLU A 373 -10.46 -30.66 0.27
CA GLU A 373 -11.21 -31.40 -0.72
C GLU A 373 -10.27 -32.22 -1.59
N ILE A 374 -10.46 -33.54 -1.60
CA ILE A 374 -9.58 -34.47 -2.32
C ILE A 374 -9.86 -34.35 -3.82
N PRO A 375 -8.88 -33.98 -4.67
CA PRO A 375 -9.07 -33.86 -6.09
C PRO A 375 -9.25 -35.22 -6.75
N ALA A 376 -10.09 -35.27 -7.79
CA ALA A 376 -10.32 -36.49 -8.57
C ALA A 376 -9.10 -36.92 -9.40
N SER A 377 -8.26 -35.97 -9.80
CA SER A 377 -6.99 -36.18 -10.51
C SER A 377 -5.96 -35.17 -10.04
N LEU A 378 -4.67 -35.50 -10.16
CA LEU A 378 -3.51 -34.65 -9.92
C LEU A 378 -2.80 -34.24 -11.23
N ASP A 379 -3.31 -34.64 -12.40
CA ASP A 379 -2.63 -34.46 -13.69
C ASP A 379 -2.34 -33.00 -14.02
N ASN A 380 -3.16 -32.08 -13.52
CA ASN A 380 -3.03 -30.64 -13.70
C ASN A 380 -2.05 -29.97 -12.72
N ILE A 381 -1.48 -30.73 -11.76
CA ILE A 381 -0.57 -30.19 -10.76
C ILE A 381 0.85 -30.69 -11.02
N LYS A 382 1.80 -29.79 -11.20
CA LYS A 382 3.22 -30.12 -11.37
C LYS A 382 4.07 -29.40 -10.33
N PHE A 383 5.05 -30.09 -9.81
CA PHE A 383 6.05 -29.50 -8.91
C PHE A 383 7.29 -29.13 -9.72
N LEU A 384 7.77 -27.88 -9.56
CA LEU A 384 9.02 -27.40 -10.11
C LEU A 384 10.09 -27.41 -9.02
N ASN A 385 11.21 -28.06 -9.28
CA ASN A 385 12.38 -28.03 -8.40
C ASN A 385 13.65 -27.97 -9.26
N ASP A 386 14.48 -26.93 -9.05
CA ASP A 386 15.73 -26.69 -9.78
C ASP A 386 15.60 -26.80 -11.32
N GLY A 387 14.50 -26.30 -11.86
CA GLY A 387 14.21 -26.30 -13.30
C GLY A 387 13.65 -27.63 -13.84
N VAL A 388 13.39 -28.62 -13.00
CA VAL A 388 12.82 -29.92 -13.37
C VAL A 388 11.36 -30.00 -12.89
N LEU A 389 10.45 -30.42 -13.77
CA LEU A 389 9.05 -30.65 -13.44
C LEU A 389 8.83 -32.10 -13.01
N TYR A 390 8.15 -32.29 -11.89
CA TYR A 390 7.76 -33.56 -11.31
C TYR A 390 6.22 -33.66 -11.28
N ASP A 391 5.71 -34.87 -11.40
CA ASP A 391 4.29 -35.14 -11.17
C ASP A 391 3.93 -34.96 -9.69
N ALA A 392 2.69 -34.55 -9.43
CA ALA A 392 2.16 -34.50 -8.08
C ALA A 392 1.80 -35.91 -7.59
N ALA A 393 2.09 -36.18 -6.33
CA ALA A 393 1.59 -37.32 -5.58
C ALA A 393 0.85 -36.84 -4.34
N MET A 394 -0.03 -37.66 -3.78
CA MET A 394 -0.76 -37.34 -2.56
C MET A 394 -0.68 -38.46 -1.52
N SER A 395 -0.65 -38.08 -0.25
CA SER A 395 -0.91 -38.94 0.88
C SER A 395 -2.21 -38.50 1.54
N MET A 396 -3.09 -39.44 1.80
CA MET A 396 -4.41 -39.15 2.39
C MET A 396 -4.36 -39.34 3.90
N ASP A 397 -4.85 -38.35 4.64
CA ASP A 397 -5.21 -38.48 6.04
C ASP A 397 -6.71 -38.75 6.13
N LEU A 398 -7.05 -40.02 6.35
CA LEU A 398 -8.46 -40.48 6.43
C LEU A 398 -9.18 -39.96 7.70
N GLN A 399 -8.46 -39.57 8.75
CA GLN A 399 -9.08 -39.02 9.95
C GLN A 399 -9.39 -37.53 9.78
N ALA A 400 -8.49 -36.78 9.14
CA ALA A 400 -8.68 -35.36 8.86
C ALA A 400 -9.48 -35.10 7.58
N ASN A 401 -9.78 -36.14 6.78
CA ASN A 401 -10.40 -36.05 5.44
C ASN A 401 -9.67 -35.00 4.57
N SER A 402 -8.34 -35.10 4.54
CA SER A 402 -7.48 -34.17 3.80
C SER A 402 -6.39 -34.94 3.03
N ALA A 403 -5.86 -34.31 1.99
CA ALA A 403 -4.76 -34.83 1.20
C ALA A 403 -3.53 -33.92 1.30
N MET A 404 -2.38 -34.49 1.57
CA MET A 404 -1.09 -33.80 1.45
C MET A 404 -0.52 -34.06 0.06
N LEU A 405 -0.11 -32.98 -0.62
CA LEU A 405 0.52 -33.02 -1.93
C LEU A 405 2.04 -32.90 -1.82
N PHE A 406 2.75 -33.68 -2.63
CA PHE A 406 4.21 -33.62 -2.71
C PHE A 406 4.70 -33.97 -4.13
N ALA A 407 5.92 -33.54 -4.47
CA ALA A 407 6.58 -33.92 -5.71
C ALA A 407 6.87 -35.42 -5.73
N GLN A 408 6.46 -36.10 -6.79
CA GLN A 408 6.85 -37.49 -7.01
C GLN A 408 8.27 -37.55 -7.59
N VAL A 409 9.26 -37.31 -6.75
CA VAL A 409 10.67 -37.44 -7.12
C VAL A 409 11.00 -38.94 -7.25
N PRO A 410 11.47 -39.41 -8.42
CA PRO A 410 11.92 -40.81 -8.54
C PRO A 410 13.06 -41.06 -7.58
N GLU A 411 12.92 -42.05 -6.71
CA GLU A 411 14.03 -42.42 -5.81
C GLU A 411 15.30 -42.75 -6.64
N PRO A 412 16.47 -42.20 -6.27
CA PRO A 412 17.72 -42.46 -7.01
C PRO A 412 18.08 -43.96 -7.12
N GLY A 413 17.39 -44.79 -6.37
CA GLY A 413 17.60 -46.25 -6.34
C GLY A 413 16.62 -47.07 -7.17
N SER A 414 15.50 -46.55 -7.64
CA SER A 414 14.48 -47.37 -8.33
C SER A 414 14.98 -47.90 -9.66
N ALA A 415 15.74 -47.12 -10.44
CA ALA A 415 16.41 -47.59 -11.65
C ALA A 415 17.57 -48.58 -11.33
N ALA A 416 18.30 -48.35 -10.25
CA ALA A 416 19.39 -49.22 -9.79
C ALA A 416 18.85 -50.53 -9.22
N LEU A 417 17.75 -50.51 -8.47
CA LEU A 417 17.06 -51.71 -7.98
C LEU A 417 16.43 -52.52 -9.11
N ALA A 418 15.86 -51.91 -10.11
CA ALA A 418 15.34 -52.62 -11.30
C ALA A 418 16.49 -53.28 -12.07
N LEU A 419 17.64 -52.60 -12.22
CA LEU A 419 18.85 -53.19 -12.84
C LEU A 419 19.48 -54.29 -11.94
N ALA A 420 19.53 -54.07 -10.62
CA ALA A 420 20.03 -55.08 -9.67
C ALA A 420 19.11 -56.30 -9.58
N GLY A 421 17.77 -56.09 -9.67
CA GLY A 421 16.81 -57.21 -9.72
C GLY A 421 16.87 -58.04 -11.00
N LEU A 422 17.31 -57.46 -12.13
CA LEU A 422 17.49 -58.17 -13.40
C LEU A 422 18.83 -58.92 -13.50
N ALA A 423 19.85 -58.48 -12.80
CA ALA A 423 21.19 -59.08 -12.83
C ALA A 423 21.20 -60.57 -12.38
N PRO A 424 20.47 -61.02 -11.33
CA PRO A 424 20.37 -62.42 -11.00
C PRO A 424 19.62 -63.24 -12.02
N LEU A 425 18.63 -62.68 -12.73
CA LEU A 425 17.85 -63.37 -13.77
C LEU A 425 18.67 -63.61 -15.05
N LEU A 426 19.51 -62.65 -15.41
CA LEU A 426 20.44 -62.77 -16.55
C LEU A 426 21.58 -63.74 -16.25
N TRP A 427 22.02 -63.79 -14.99
CA TRP A 427 23.06 -64.76 -14.58
C TRP A 427 22.54 -66.19 -14.49
N ARG A 428 21.29 -66.42 -14.13
CA ARG A 428 20.62 -67.73 -14.18
C ARG A 428 20.42 -68.24 -15.59
N ARG A 429 20.21 -67.38 -16.59
CA ARG A 429 20.05 -67.78 -18.02
C ARG A 429 21.42 -68.20 -18.64
N ARG A 430 22.53 -67.61 -18.24
CA ARG A 430 23.86 -68.00 -18.76
C ARG A 430 24.36 -69.36 -18.23
N ARG A 431 23.89 -69.84 -17.07
CA ARG A 431 24.27 -71.17 -16.54
C ARG A 431 23.47 -72.33 -17.14
N LYS A 432 22.40 -72.08 -17.91
CA LYS A 432 21.67 -73.15 -18.58
C LYS A 432 22.06 -73.36 -20.05
N MET A 433 23.10 -72.68 -20.57
CA MET A 433 23.60 -72.86 -21.95
C MET A 433 25.02 -73.49 -21.97
N SER A 434 25.50 -74.03 -20.90
CA SER A 434 26.78 -74.71 -20.84
C SER A 434 26.61 -76.12 -20.26
N HIS A 435 25.77 -76.95 -20.94
CA HIS A 435 25.80 -78.42 -20.92
C HIS A 435 25.25 -78.90 -22.27
#